data_c895b85b1de9cd8bba5ff5b4ac3bfdef
#
_entry.id   c895b85b1de9cd8bba5ff5b4ac3bfdef
#
_cell.length_a   1.000
_cell.length_b   1.000
_cell.length_c   1.000
_cell.angle_alpha   90.00
_cell.angle_beta   90.00
_cell.angle_gamma   90.00
#
_symmetry.space_group_name_H-M   'P 1'
#
loop_
_entity.id
_entity.type
_entity.pdbx_description
1 polymer ?
#
loop_
_entity_poly.entity_id
_entity_poly.type
_entity_poly.pdbx_seq_one_letter_code
_entity_poly.pdbx_strand_id
1 'polypeptide(L)'
;MNETLFSQXXXXXXEDCIIDRARSIQLSKLAGASARELNELARTFLRHAGDQLYVGIYYSRWLIDQLERHDPRSGLSDSNIRSLIVFVEELNHALHAALQFKSGQRQIASEEFARNLELQAQVDTYLVLLLFVAFFRKTQRVSRTDRRWLRFHLFARQCPEAFRDENLRGRYLETCELAASYTRYLDTLNGLRRLEEIRQFRSLDYSTKKAHIFALTDRPEVRLLA
;
A
#
# COMPACT_ATOMS: atom_id res chain seq x y z
N MET A 1 -17.90 -19.53 -13.05
CA MET A 1 -17.69 -18.12 -12.63
C MET A 1 -17.17 -17.36 -13.84
N ASN A 2 -17.86 -16.30 -14.24
CA ASN A 2 -17.59 -15.64 -15.53
C ASN A 2 -16.25 -14.94 -15.56
N GLU A 3 -15.41 -15.29 -16.51
CA GLU A 3 -14.07 -14.72 -16.73
C GLU A 3 -14.11 -13.21 -17.00
N THR A 4 -15.27 -12.70 -17.38
CA THR A 4 -15.47 -11.26 -17.67
C THR A 4 -15.46 -10.35 -16.42
N LEU A 5 -15.33 -10.93 -15.21
CA LEU A 5 -15.35 -10.14 -13.98
C LEU A 5 -14.00 -9.45 -13.66
N PHE A 6 -12.91 -9.89 -14.32
CA PHE A 6 -11.54 -9.32 -14.10
C PHE A 6 -10.85 -9.07 -15.44
N SER A 7 -10.06 -8.02 -15.54
CA SER A 7 -9.12 -7.80 -16.65
C SER A 7 -7.87 -8.65 -16.43
N GLN A 8 -7.36 -9.18 -17.58
CA GLN A 8 -6.12 -9.97 -17.53
C GLN A 8 -4.90 -9.05 -17.33
N UNK A 9 -4.23 -9.35 -16.50
CA UNK A 9 -3.14 -8.54 -16.24
C UNK A 9 -2.02 -8.85 -17.19
N UNK A 10 -2.27 -8.76 -18.16
CA UNK A 10 -1.25 -8.79 -19.07
C UNK A 10 -0.70 -7.43 -19.17
N UNK A 11 -0.21 -6.98 -19.13
CA UNK A 11 0.27 -5.75 -19.28
C UNK A 11 -0.81 -4.78 -19.57
N UNK A 12 -1.61 -5.08 -19.01
CA UNK A 12 -2.68 -4.20 -19.18
C UNK A 12 -2.24 -2.90 -18.61
N UNK A 13 -2.65 -2.09 -19.12
CA UNK A 13 -2.50 -0.77 -18.63
C UNK A 13 -3.17 -0.72 -17.30
N UNK A 14 -2.93 -0.11 -16.64
CA UNK A 14 -3.56 0.09 -15.41
C UNK A 14 -5.00 0.37 -15.52
N GLU A 15 -5.33 1.13 -16.52
CA GLU A 15 -6.73 1.49 -16.81
C GLU A 15 -7.62 0.25 -16.92
N ASP A 16 -7.14 -0.80 -17.53
CA ASP A 16 -7.90 -2.06 -17.71
C ASP A 16 -8.25 -2.75 -16.37
N CYS A 17 -7.54 -2.43 -15.30
CA CYS A 17 -7.79 -3.00 -13.98
C CYS A 17 -8.84 -2.20 -13.19
N ILE A 18 -9.21 -1.00 -13.62
CA ILE A 18 -10.18 -0.17 -12.88
C ILE A 18 -11.60 -0.71 -13.09
N ILE A 19 -12.29 -0.96 -11.99
CA ILE A 19 -13.67 -1.49 -12.03
C ILE A 19 -14.65 -0.49 -11.42
N ASP A 20 -15.89 -0.57 -11.87
CA ASP A 20 -16.96 0.30 -11.38
C ASP A 20 -17.52 -0.16 -10.02
N ARG A 21 -18.40 0.65 -9.44
CA ARG A 21 -19.00 0.38 -8.13
C ARG A 21 -19.86 -0.89 -8.13
N ALA A 22 -20.61 -1.15 -9.21
CA ALA A 22 -21.48 -2.33 -9.28
C ALA A 22 -20.64 -3.61 -9.23
N ARG A 23 -19.55 -3.62 -9.97
CA ARG A 23 -18.59 -4.73 -10.02
C ARG A 23 -17.87 -4.92 -8.69
N SER A 24 -17.47 -3.83 -8.05
CA SER A 24 -16.87 -3.86 -6.72
C SER A 24 -17.80 -4.50 -5.69
N ILE A 25 -19.08 -4.11 -5.68
CA ILE A 25 -20.07 -4.67 -4.77
C ILE A 25 -20.27 -6.17 -5.04
N GLN A 26 -20.35 -6.56 -6.31
CA GLN A 26 -20.49 -7.97 -6.69
C GLN A 26 -19.30 -8.82 -6.20
N LEU A 27 -18.08 -8.35 -6.45
CA LEU A 27 -16.87 -9.05 -6.03
C LEU A 27 -16.74 -9.11 -4.51
N SER A 28 -17.10 -8.04 -3.81
CA SER A 28 -17.08 -7.99 -2.34
C SER A 28 -18.04 -9.01 -1.74
N LYS A 29 -19.26 -9.12 -2.29
CA LYS A 29 -20.25 -10.13 -1.86
C LYS A 29 -19.74 -11.55 -2.08
N LEU A 30 -19.10 -11.80 -3.22
CA LEU A 30 -18.52 -13.12 -3.53
C LEU A 30 -17.37 -13.46 -2.54
N ALA A 31 -16.67 -12.46 -2.06
CA ALA A 31 -15.60 -12.62 -1.05
C ALA A 31 -16.14 -12.68 0.38
N GLY A 32 -17.46 -12.60 0.58
CA GLY A 32 -18.07 -12.66 1.90
C GLY A 32 -18.00 -11.36 2.69
N ALA A 33 -17.75 -10.23 2.02
CA ALA A 33 -17.62 -8.93 2.68
C ALA A 33 -18.94 -8.49 3.34
N SER A 34 -18.81 -7.91 4.51
CA SER A 34 -19.96 -7.35 5.24
C SER A 34 -20.52 -6.10 4.53
N ALA A 35 -21.74 -5.70 4.88
CA ALA A 35 -22.40 -4.53 4.30
C ALA A 35 -21.61 -3.23 4.49
N ARG A 36 -20.76 -3.15 5.48
CA ARG A 36 -19.93 -1.95 5.74
C ARG A 36 -18.68 -1.89 4.87
N GLU A 37 -18.07 -3.05 4.64
CA GLU A 37 -16.91 -3.16 3.75
C GLU A 37 -17.27 -2.79 2.31
N LEU A 38 -18.57 -2.80 1.98
CA LEU A 38 -19.07 -2.36 0.67
C LEU A 38 -19.00 -0.83 0.47
N ASN A 39 -18.73 -0.07 1.54
CA ASN A 39 -18.63 1.40 1.49
C ASN A 39 -17.20 1.93 1.59
N GLU A 40 -16.22 1.10 1.32
CA GLU A 40 -14.81 1.50 1.32
C GLU A 40 -14.53 2.54 0.22
N LEU A 41 -13.56 3.41 0.50
CA LEU A 41 -13.14 4.46 -0.45
C LEU A 41 -12.46 3.85 -1.68
N ALA A 42 -11.76 2.73 -1.48
CA ALA A 42 -11.05 2.02 -2.54
C ALA A 42 -10.86 0.56 -2.11
N ARG A 43 -10.60 -0.31 -3.09
CA ARG A 43 -10.35 -1.73 -2.81
C ARG A 43 -9.69 -2.42 -3.99
N THR A 44 -8.68 -3.22 -3.70
CA THR A 44 -8.04 -4.12 -4.68
C THR A 44 -8.60 -5.53 -4.52
N PHE A 45 -9.00 -6.14 -5.63
CA PHE A 45 -9.50 -7.51 -5.74
C PHE A 45 -8.47 -8.34 -6.49
N LEU A 46 -8.15 -9.50 -5.92
CA LEU A 46 -7.19 -10.43 -6.52
C LEU A 46 -7.83 -11.81 -6.64
N ARG A 47 -7.61 -12.45 -7.78
CA ARG A 47 -8.02 -13.82 -8.02
C ARG A 47 -7.01 -14.47 -8.96
N HIS A 48 -6.63 -15.71 -8.71
CA HIS A 48 -5.85 -16.46 -9.70
C HIS A 48 -6.64 -17.67 -10.21
N ALA A 49 -6.36 -18.06 -11.43
CA ALA A 49 -6.87 -19.29 -12.06
C ALA A 49 -5.76 -19.82 -12.96
N GLY A 50 -5.23 -20.98 -12.61
CA GLY A 50 -4.05 -21.52 -13.29
C GLY A 50 -2.88 -20.54 -13.20
N ASP A 51 -2.31 -20.20 -14.35
CA ASP A 51 -1.16 -19.29 -14.46
C ASP A 51 -1.57 -17.84 -14.77
N GLN A 52 -2.82 -17.48 -14.47
CA GLN A 52 -3.32 -16.11 -14.69
C GLN A 52 -3.70 -15.47 -13.37
N LEU A 53 -3.27 -14.22 -13.18
CA LEU A 53 -3.70 -13.36 -12.10
C LEU A 53 -4.68 -12.32 -12.64
N TYR A 54 -5.83 -12.25 -12.01
CA TYR A 54 -6.88 -11.26 -12.30
C TYR A 54 -6.85 -10.20 -11.23
N VAL A 55 -6.80 -8.97 -11.63
CA VAL A 55 -6.73 -7.80 -10.74
C VAL A 55 -7.90 -6.87 -11.06
N GLY A 56 -8.58 -6.40 -10.01
CA GLY A 56 -9.59 -5.35 -10.14
C GLY A 56 -9.33 -4.31 -9.06
N ILE A 57 -9.29 -3.03 -9.42
CA ILE A 57 -9.11 -1.92 -8.48
C ILE A 57 -10.35 -1.03 -8.55
N TYR A 58 -10.99 -0.87 -7.42
CA TYR A 58 -12.12 0.05 -7.27
C TYR A 58 -11.66 1.31 -6.55
N TYR A 59 -12.05 2.45 -7.08
CA TYR A 59 -11.94 3.76 -6.42
C TYR A 59 -13.33 4.39 -6.38
N SER A 60 -13.75 4.84 -5.19
CA SER A 60 -15.05 5.51 -5.05
C SER A 60 -15.04 6.85 -5.79
N ARG A 61 -16.19 7.27 -6.28
CA ARG A 61 -16.35 8.59 -6.93
C ARG A 61 -15.92 9.71 -5.98
N TRP A 62 -16.25 9.60 -4.69
CA TRP A 62 -15.82 10.57 -3.68
C TRP A 62 -14.29 10.73 -3.65
N LEU A 63 -13.55 9.60 -3.68
CA LEU A 63 -12.08 9.64 -3.66
C LEU A 63 -11.53 10.39 -4.88
N ILE A 64 -12.07 10.07 -6.05
CA ILE A 64 -11.64 10.72 -7.31
C ILE A 64 -11.97 12.21 -7.26
N ASP A 65 -13.19 12.58 -6.87
CA ASP A 65 -13.61 13.99 -6.74
C ASP A 65 -12.70 14.76 -5.76
N GLN A 66 -12.25 14.13 -4.66
CA GLN A 66 -11.32 14.76 -3.73
C GLN A 66 -9.95 15.01 -4.37
N LEU A 67 -9.45 14.03 -5.14
CA LEU A 67 -8.16 14.18 -5.84
C LEU A 67 -8.24 15.20 -6.98
N GLU A 68 -9.38 15.30 -7.66
CA GLU A 68 -9.60 16.32 -8.71
C GLU A 68 -9.72 17.72 -8.10
N ARG A 69 -10.44 17.85 -6.98
CA ARG A 69 -10.67 19.14 -6.29
C ARG A 69 -9.40 19.66 -5.62
N HIS A 70 -8.61 18.78 -5.05
CA HIS A 70 -7.39 19.11 -4.32
C HIS A 70 -6.19 18.41 -5.00
N ASP A 71 -5.95 18.76 -6.25
CA ASP A 71 -5.00 18.11 -7.14
C ASP A 71 -3.60 18.01 -6.50
N PRO A 72 -3.09 16.79 -6.25
CA PRO A 72 -1.75 16.61 -5.67
C PRO A 72 -0.62 17.12 -6.56
N ARG A 73 -0.87 17.34 -7.85
CA ARG A 73 0.13 17.94 -8.76
C ARG A 73 0.46 19.38 -8.38
N SER A 74 -0.42 20.03 -7.59
CA SER A 74 -0.18 21.38 -7.03
C SER A 74 0.66 21.34 -5.75
N GLY A 75 1.00 20.13 -5.26
CA GLY A 75 1.73 19.91 -4.02
C GLY A 75 0.89 19.14 -3.00
N LEU A 76 1.58 18.49 -2.08
CA LEU A 76 0.93 17.71 -1.01
C LEU A 76 0.51 18.65 0.16
N SER A 77 -0.68 18.39 0.69
CA SER A 77 -1.30 19.17 1.76
C SER A 77 -2.25 18.30 2.58
N ASP A 78 -2.71 18.83 3.71
CA ASP A 78 -3.69 18.12 4.57
C ASP A 78 -5.02 17.84 3.85
N SER A 79 -5.34 18.61 2.79
CA SER A 79 -6.59 18.43 2.03
C SER A 79 -6.52 17.30 0.99
N ASN A 80 -5.33 16.90 0.54
CA ASN A 80 -5.21 15.86 -0.49
C ASN A 80 -4.44 14.60 -0.06
N ILE A 81 -3.63 14.67 1.00
CA ILE A 81 -2.72 13.59 1.39
C ILE A 81 -3.47 12.28 1.68
N ARG A 82 -4.60 12.35 2.39
CA ARG A 82 -5.36 11.14 2.75
C ARG A 82 -5.90 10.41 1.51
N SER A 83 -6.50 11.17 0.59
CA SER A 83 -7.03 10.61 -0.66
C SER A 83 -5.91 10.04 -1.53
N LEU A 84 -4.77 10.72 -1.58
CA LEU A 84 -3.61 10.25 -2.34
C LEU A 84 -3.01 8.98 -1.71
N ILE A 85 -2.93 8.89 -0.38
CA ILE A 85 -2.48 7.67 0.32
C ILE A 85 -3.34 6.49 -0.12
N VAL A 86 -4.67 6.59 0.02
CA VAL A 86 -5.60 5.51 -0.33
C VAL A 86 -5.43 5.12 -1.81
N PHE A 87 -5.33 6.10 -2.69
CA PHE A 87 -5.17 5.86 -4.13
C PHE A 87 -3.87 5.07 -4.42
N VAL A 88 -2.75 5.50 -3.82
CA VAL A 88 -1.43 4.90 -4.05
C VAL A 88 -1.34 3.52 -3.40
N GLU A 89 -1.94 3.33 -2.22
CA GLU A 89 -1.93 2.03 -1.53
C GLU A 89 -2.60 0.95 -2.38
N GLU A 90 -3.78 1.23 -2.93
CA GLU A 90 -4.50 0.24 -3.75
C GLU A 90 -3.71 -0.10 -5.04
N LEU A 91 -3.09 0.90 -5.63
CA LEU A 91 -2.23 0.69 -6.79
C LEU A 91 -1.01 -0.19 -6.42
N ASN A 92 -0.41 0.05 -5.25
CA ASN A 92 0.71 -0.73 -4.76
C ASN A 92 0.30 -2.17 -4.44
N HIS A 93 -0.91 -2.38 -3.88
CA HIS A 93 -1.46 -3.73 -3.67
C HIS A 93 -1.50 -4.51 -4.99
N ALA A 94 -2.06 -3.91 -6.03
CA ALA A 94 -2.19 -4.52 -7.35
C ALA A 94 -0.80 -4.84 -7.94
N LEU A 95 0.10 -3.86 -7.91
CA LEU A 95 1.45 -4.00 -8.46
C LEU A 95 2.26 -5.07 -7.72
N HIS A 96 2.23 -5.04 -6.39
CA HIS A 96 2.99 -6.01 -5.59
C HIS A 96 2.44 -7.43 -5.78
N ALA A 97 1.11 -7.60 -5.82
CA ALA A 97 0.48 -8.89 -6.10
C ALA A 97 0.92 -9.44 -7.47
N ALA A 98 0.94 -8.58 -8.49
CA ALA A 98 1.38 -8.97 -9.84
C ALA A 98 2.86 -9.40 -9.85
N LEU A 99 3.73 -8.66 -9.16
CA LEU A 99 5.15 -8.98 -9.06
C LEU A 99 5.38 -10.31 -8.32
N GLN A 100 4.69 -10.53 -7.20
CA GLN A 100 4.77 -11.77 -6.43
C GLN A 100 4.26 -12.96 -7.25
N PHE A 101 3.15 -12.78 -7.96
CA PHE A 101 2.60 -13.83 -8.82
C PHE A 101 3.56 -14.18 -9.96
N LYS A 102 4.16 -13.16 -10.59
CA LYS A 102 5.19 -13.34 -11.63
C LYS A 102 6.41 -14.09 -11.09
N SER A 103 6.75 -13.90 -9.81
CA SER A 103 7.85 -14.60 -9.14
C SER A 103 7.49 -16.01 -8.66
N GLY A 104 6.30 -16.51 -9.00
CA GLY A 104 5.87 -17.87 -8.69
C GLY A 104 4.97 -18.03 -7.47
N GLN A 105 4.64 -16.93 -6.75
CA GLN A 105 3.74 -17.01 -5.60
C GLN A 105 2.31 -17.30 -6.07
N ARG A 106 1.75 -18.43 -5.62
CA ARG A 106 0.39 -18.87 -6.01
C ARG A 106 -0.60 -18.83 -4.83
N GLN A 107 -0.12 -18.70 -3.59
CA GLN A 107 -0.96 -18.72 -2.39
C GLN A 107 -1.47 -17.31 -2.06
N ILE A 108 -2.13 -16.67 -3.03
CA ILE A 108 -2.59 -15.27 -2.90
C ILE A 108 -3.75 -15.10 -1.89
N ALA A 109 -4.38 -16.19 -1.48
CA ALA A 109 -5.45 -16.18 -0.48
C ALA A 109 -4.92 -16.40 0.95
N SER A 110 -3.61 -16.60 1.14
CA SER A 110 -3.05 -16.85 2.47
C SER A 110 -2.97 -15.57 3.30
N GLU A 111 -3.10 -15.71 4.62
CA GLU A 111 -2.94 -14.61 5.58
C GLU A 111 -1.54 -14.01 5.49
N GLU A 112 -0.53 -14.83 5.30
CA GLU A 112 0.86 -14.37 5.14
C GLU A 112 1.03 -13.49 3.89
N PHE A 113 0.40 -13.90 2.78
CA PHE A 113 0.40 -13.09 1.55
C PHE A 113 -0.28 -11.74 1.79
N ALA A 114 -1.46 -11.76 2.47
CA ALA A 114 -2.20 -10.54 2.77
C ALA A 114 -1.36 -9.58 3.64
N ARG A 115 -0.70 -10.09 4.68
CA ARG A 115 0.20 -9.29 5.54
C ARG A 115 1.40 -8.74 4.77
N ASN A 116 1.98 -9.56 3.88
CA ASN A 116 3.09 -9.13 3.04
C ASN A 116 2.66 -7.99 2.10
N LEU A 117 1.46 -8.14 1.54
CA LEU A 117 0.88 -7.13 0.64
C LEU A 117 0.68 -5.79 1.38
N GLU A 118 0.06 -5.84 2.57
CA GLU A 118 -0.18 -4.67 3.42
C GLU A 118 1.12 -3.95 3.79
N LEU A 119 2.08 -4.72 4.32
CA LEU A 119 3.37 -4.15 4.75
C LEU A 119 4.10 -3.50 3.58
N GLN A 120 4.16 -4.20 2.44
CA GLN A 120 4.85 -3.68 1.25
C GLN A 120 4.15 -2.44 0.70
N ALA A 121 2.81 -2.44 0.63
CA ALA A 121 2.05 -1.30 0.12
C ALA A 121 2.29 -0.06 0.98
N GLN A 122 2.30 -0.20 2.30
CA GLN A 122 2.54 0.92 3.22
C GLN A 122 3.97 1.49 3.05
N VAL A 123 4.98 0.62 2.93
CA VAL A 123 6.37 1.03 2.69
C VAL A 123 6.49 1.74 1.33
N ASP A 124 5.93 1.12 0.28
CA ASP A 124 6.02 1.68 -1.08
C ASP A 124 5.26 3.00 -1.18
N THR A 125 4.11 3.13 -0.50
CA THR A 125 3.37 4.39 -0.45
C THR A 125 4.21 5.50 0.18
N TYR A 126 4.90 5.22 1.30
CA TYR A 126 5.83 6.18 1.89
C TYR A 126 6.90 6.62 0.88
N LEU A 127 7.51 5.66 0.18
CA LEU A 127 8.56 5.95 -0.81
C LEU A 127 8.03 6.79 -1.99
N VAL A 128 6.85 6.45 -2.49
CA VAL A 128 6.19 7.20 -3.58
C VAL A 128 5.91 8.64 -3.13
N LEU A 129 5.37 8.82 -1.92
CA LEU A 129 5.08 10.15 -1.38
C LEU A 129 6.36 10.97 -1.15
N LEU A 130 7.47 10.32 -0.73
CA LEU A 130 8.77 10.99 -0.65
C LEU A 130 9.21 11.50 -2.03
N LEU A 131 9.02 10.71 -3.07
CA LEU A 131 9.34 11.12 -4.45
C LEU A 131 8.46 12.29 -4.89
N PHE A 132 7.17 12.27 -4.56
CA PHE A 132 6.26 13.39 -4.83
C PHE A 132 6.76 14.68 -4.15
N VAL A 133 7.09 14.61 -2.86
CA VAL A 133 7.61 15.78 -2.13
C VAL A 133 8.91 16.28 -2.77
N ALA A 134 9.85 15.37 -3.08
CA ALA A 134 11.12 15.73 -3.72
C ALA A 134 10.89 16.40 -5.08
N PHE A 135 9.94 15.88 -5.86
CA PHE A 135 9.61 16.40 -7.19
C PHE A 135 9.06 17.82 -7.12
N PHE A 136 8.14 18.09 -6.18
CA PHE A 136 7.51 19.42 -6.05
C PHE A 136 8.40 20.45 -5.35
N ARG A 137 9.42 20.01 -4.63
CA ARG A 137 10.39 20.91 -4.01
C ARG A 137 11.43 21.35 -5.05
N LYS A 138 11.63 22.63 -5.20
CA LYS A 138 12.66 23.18 -6.12
C LYS A 138 14.07 22.68 -5.78
N THR A 139 14.32 22.38 -4.50
CA THR A 139 15.61 21.87 -4.02
C THR A 139 15.80 20.37 -4.27
N GLN A 140 14.74 19.67 -4.65
CA GLN A 140 14.70 18.21 -4.81
C GLN A 140 15.14 17.45 -3.54
N ARG A 141 15.03 18.10 -2.39
CA ARG A 141 15.39 17.52 -1.09
C ARG A 141 14.16 17.44 -0.19
N VAL A 142 14.03 16.32 0.49
CA VAL A 142 12.95 16.09 1.46
C VAL A 142 13.51 16.40 2.86
N SER A 143 12.92 17.38 3.53
CA SER A 143 13.35 17.79 4.87
C SER A 143 12.93 16.77 5.93
N ARG A 144 13.49 16.89 7.14
CA ARG A 144 13.05 16.11 8.31
C ARG A 144 11.57 16.37 8.63
N THR A 145 11.14 17.61 8.50
CA THR A 145 9.73 17.99 8.74
C THR A 145 8.79 17.29 7.74
N ASP A 146 9.16 17.26 6.45
CA ASP A 146 8.37 16.57 5.43
C ASP A 146 8.24 15.07 5.76
N ARG A 147 9.35 14.43 6.14
CA ARG A 147 9.37 13.00 6.50
C ARG A 147 8.49 12.71 7.71
N ARG A 148 8.54 13.58 8.73
CA ARG A 148 7.69 13.46 9.93
C ARG A 148 6.22 13.64 9.58
N TRP A 149 5.90 14.63 8.74
CA TRP A 149 4.53 14.92 8.28
C TRP A 149 3.97 13.73 7.49
N LEU A 150 4.76 13.16 6.55
CA LEU A 150 4.35 11.97 5.79
C LEU A 150 4.08 10.78 6.72
N ARG A 151 5.02 10.47 7.64
CA ARG A 151 4.82 9.36 8.58
C ARG A 151 3.63 9.58 9.50
N PHE A 152 3.37 10.81 9.91
CA PHE A 152 2.19 11.14 10.71
C PHE A 152 0.91 10.76 9.95
N HIS A 153 0.79 11.17 8.69
CA HIS A 153 -0.41 10.88 7.89
C HIS A 153 -0.54 9.40 7.52
N LEU A 154 0.58 8.72 7.29
CA LEU A 154 0.58 7.30 6.92
C LEU A 154 0.35 6.38 8.13
N PHE A 155 1.00 6.65 9.24
CA PHE A 155 1.08 5.66 10.33
C PHE A 155 0.45 6.12 11.64
N ALA A 156 0.48 7.41 11.98
CA ALA A 156 -0.01 7.88 13.28
C ALA A 156 -1.47 8.35 13.23
N ARG A 157 -1.93 8.84 12.09
CA ARG A 157 -3.30 9.35 11.92
C ARG A 157 -4.30 8.25 11.51
N GLN A 158 -3.90 7.00 11.59
CA GLN A 158 -4.79 5.89 11.30
C GLN A 158 -5.85 5.74 12.39
N CYS A 159 -7.09 5.48 11.99
CA CYS A 159 -8.20 5.26 12.91
C CYS A 159 -8.50 3.75 13.00
N PRO A 160 -7.85 3.04 13.92
CA PRO A 160 -8.09 1.60 14.07
C PRO A 160 -9.54 1.27 14.43
N GLU A 161 -10.27 2.24 14.95
CA GLU A 161 -11.69 2.11 15.28
C GLU A 161 -12.59 1.96 14.05
N ALA A 162 -12.06 2.27 12.86
CA ALA A 162 -12.78 2.07 11.59
C ALA A 162 -12.93 0.58 11.24
N PHE A 163 -12.02 -0.26 11.75
CA PHE A 163 -12.06 -1.71 11.52
C PHE A 163 -12.90 -2.38 12.61
N ARG A 164 -13.98 -3.04 12.24
CA ARG A 164 -14.81 -3.82 13.18
C ARG A 164 -14.31 -5.25 13.34
N ASP A 165 -13.70 -5.80 12.30
CA ASP A 165 -13.07 -7.12 12.37
C ASP A 165 -11.74 -6.97 13.12
N GLU A 166 -11.64 -7.62 14.27
CA GLU A 166 -10.44 -7.58 15.13
C GLU A 166 -9.22 -8.17 14.43
N ASN A 167 -9.40 -9.17 13.59
CA ASN A 167 -8.29 -9.79 12.86
C ASN A 167 -7.74 -8.83 11.80
N LEU A 168 -8.63 -8.18 11.03
CA LEU A 168 -8.23 -7.16 10.07
C LEU A 168 -7.56 -5.97 10.77
N ARG A 169 -8.13 -5.55 11.89
CA ARG A 169 -7.57 -4.46 12.71
C ARG A 169 -6.18 -4.82 13.22
N GLY A 170 -6.02 -6.01 13.79
CA GLY A 170 -4.74 -6.49 14.30
C GLY A 170 -3.68 -6.59 13.22
N ARG A 171 -4.05 -7.15 12.07
CA ARG A 171 -3.17 -7.23 10.89
C ARG A 171 -2.70 -5.83 10.44
N TYR A 172 -3.65 -4.92 10.30
CA TYR A 172 -3.36 -3.56 9.84
C TYR A 172 -2.45 -2.81 10.82
N LEU A 173 -2.73 -2.89 12.13
CA LEU A 173 -1.92 -2.23 13.16
C LEU A 173 -0.50 -2.78 13.17
N GLU A 174 -0.35 -4.11 13.13
CA GLU A 174 0.97 -4.74 13.11
C GLU A 174 1.79 -4.30 11.89
N THR A 175 1.20 -4.35 10.69
CA THR A 175 1.92 -3.95 9.47
C THR A 175 2.24 -2.45 9.48
N CYS A 176 1.37 -1.63 10.04
CA CYS A 176 1.57 -0.19 10.19
C CYS A 176 2.77 0.13 11.10
N GLU A 177 2.88 -0.55 12.25
CA GLU A 177 4.02 -0.40 13.18
C GLU A 177 5.34 -0.84 12.53
N LEU A 178 5.31 -1.97 11.83
CA LEU A 178 6.47 -2.48 11.11
C LEU A 178 6.90 -1.51 10.00
N ALA A 179 5.95 -1.01 9.21
CA ALA A 179 6.23 -0.05 8.13
C ALA A 179 6.78 1.26 8.68
N ALA A 180 6.21 1.76 9.80
CA ALA A 180 6.68 2.98 10.47
C ALA A 180 8.14 2.81 10.94
N SER A 181 8.46 1.67 11.52
CA SER A 181 9.82 1.35 12.01
C SER A 181 10.80 1.23 10.84
N TYR A 182 10.41 0.47 9.82
CA TYR A 182 11.26 0.24 8.65
C TYR A 182 11.52 1.53 7.87
N THR A 183 10.51 2.38 7.69
CA THR A 183 10.70 3.64 6.95
C THR A 183 11.59 4.62 7.74
N ARG A 184 11.55 4.61 9.08
CA ARG A 184 12.52 5.36 9.89
C ARG A 184 13.95 4.90 9.62
N TYR A 185 14.16 3.58 9.59
CA TYR A 185 15.47 3.01 9.27
C TYR A 185 15.90 3.41 7.85
N LEU A 186 15.04 3.29 6.86
CA LEU A 186 15.36 3.69 5.48
C LEU A 186 15.80 5.16 5.39
N ASP A 187 15.26 6.03 6.24
CA ASP A 187 15.64 7.44 6.26
C ASP A 187 17.06 7.68 6.79
N THR A 188 17.66 6.71 7.49
CA THR A 188 19.06 6.80 7.93
C THR A 188 20.04 6.43 6.82
N LEU A 189 19.59 5.72 5.80
CA LEU A 189 20.46 5.21 4.74
C LEU A 189 20.71 6.27 3.66
N ASN A 190 21.92 6.27 3.09
CA ASN A 190 22.23 7.05 1.89
C ASN A 190 21.58 6.44 0.65
N GLY A 191 21.58 7.16 -0.47
CA GLY A 191 20.84 6.81 -1.68
C GLY A 191 21.07 5.40 -2.20
N LEU A 192 22.33 4.99 -2.36
CA LEU A 192 22.66 3.67 -2.92
C LEU A 192 22.30 2.55 -1.95
N ARG A 193 22.70 2.69 -0.69
CA ARG A 193 22.39 1.70 0.36
C ARG A 193 20.89 1.56 0.56
N ARG A 194 20.15 2.67 0.49
CA ARG A 194 18.69 2.65 0.59
C ARG A 194 18.08 1.86 -0.56
N LEU A 195 18.57 2.07 -1.79
CA LEU A 195 18.06 1.37 -2.97
C LEU A 195 18.31 -0.15 -2.89
N GLU A 196 19.50 -0.55 -2.48
CA GLU A 196 19.88 -1.95 -2.25
C GLU A 196 18.97 -2.59 -1.20
N GLU A 197 18.80 -1.90 -0.07
CA GLU A 197 17.94 -2.33 1.03
C GLU A 197 16.48 -2.54 0.56
N ILE A 198 15.92 -1.57 -0.17
CA ILE A 198 14.54 -1.66 -0.69
C ILE A 198 14.40 -2.86 -1.62
N ARG A 199 15.37 -3.09 -2.50
CA ARG A 199 15.35 -4.23 -3.45
C ARG A 199 15.37 -5.57 -2.70
N GLN A 200 16.25 -5.69 -1.72
CA GLN A 200 16.36 -6.89 -0.88
C GLN A 200 15.05 -7.12 -0.11
N PHE A 201 14.56 -6.09 0.58
CA PHE A 201 13.33 -6.16 1.38
C PHE A 201 12.14 -6.61 0.55
N ARG A 202 11.99 -6.07 -0.66
CA ARG A 202 10.85 -6.38 -1.55
C ARG A 202 10.78 -7.86 -1.91
N SER A 203 11.91 -8.56 -1.97
CA SER A 203 11.96 -9.98 -2.33
C SER A 203 11.62 -10.94 -1.17
N LEU A 204 11.56 -10.44 0.07
CA LEU A 204 11.32 -11.25 1.26
C LEU A 204 9.83 -11.55 1.43
N ASP A 205 9.52 -12.70 2.05
CA ASP A 205 8.18 -13.01 2.55
C ASP A 205 7.90 -12.22 3.84
N TYR A 206 6.66 -12.28 4.33
CA TYR A 206 6.24 -11.48 5.49
C TYR A 206 7.04 -11.81 6.75
N SER A 207 7.19 -13.11 7.07
CA SER A 207 7.88 -13.55 8.29
C SER A 207 9.34 -13.09 8.29
N THR A 208 10.01 -13.19 7.14
CA THR A 208 11.40 -12.74 6.97
C THR A 208 11.50 -11.20 7.05
N LYS A 209 10.56 -10.47 6.44
CA LYS A 209 10.48 -9.00 6.56
C LYS A 209 10.36 -8.57 8.01
N LYS A 210 9.45 -9.22 8.76
CA LYS A 210 9.21 -8.93 10.18
C LYS A 210 10.49 -9.15 11.00
N ALA A 211 11.14 -10.30 10.85
CA ALA A 211 12.40 -10.62 11.52
C ALA A 211 13.50 -9.60 11.15
N HIS A 212 13.59 -9.26 9.89
CA HIS A 212 14.55 -8.26 9.38
C HIS A 212 14.34 -6.90 10.05
N ILE A 213 13.09 -6.42 10.13
CA ILE A 213 12.77 -5.14 10.78
C ILE A 213 13.17 -5.16 12.25
N PHE A 214 12.85 -6.22 12.98
CA PHE A 214 13.23 -6.34 14.39
C PHE A 214 14.75 -6.29 14.57
N ALA A 215 15.49 -7.01 13.75
CA ALA A 215 16.95 -7.01 13.79
C ALA A 215 17.55 -5.61 13.51
N LEU A 216 16.88 -4.82 12.68
CA LEU A 216 17.30 -3.44 12.38
C LEU A 216 16.97 -2.47 13.52
N THR A 217 15.78 -2.60 14.13
CA THR A 217 15.31 -1.67 15.18
C THR A 217 15.97 -1.93 16.53
N ASP A 218 16.52 -3.12 16.77
CA ASP A 218 17.29 -3.42 17.98
C ASP A 218 18.70 -2.79 18.00
N ARG A 219 19.11 -2.20 16.88
CA ARG A 219 20.41 -1.51 16.80
C ARG A 219 20.35 -0.18 17.56
N PRO A 220 21.32 0.11 18.43
CA PRO A 220 21.33 1.36 19.23
C PRO A 220 21.23 2.64 18.41
N GLU A 221 21.80 2.62 17.21
CA GLU A 221 21.82 3.76 16.27
C GLU A 221 20.41 4.18 15.82
N VAL A 222 19.47 3.23 15.73
CA VAL A 222 18.09 3.48 15.29
C VAL A 222 17.23 3.96 16.45
N ARG A 223 17.50 3.48 17.67
CA ARG A 223 16.76 3.87 18.89
C ARG A 223 16.91 5.36 19.22
N LEU A 224 18.05 5.98 18.85
CA LEU A 224 18.30 7.41 19.10
C LEU A 224 17.54 8.35 18.17
N LEU A 225 16.86 7.82 17.13
CA LEU A 225 16.12 8.60 16.14
C LEU A 225 14.60 8.48 16.29
N ALA A 226 14.12 7.72 17.27
CA ALA A 226 12.71 7.59 17.63
C ALA A 226 12.28 8.71 18.59
#